data_c321483b5c10e70f0cefb70c7f84866f
#
_entry.id   c321483b5c10e70f0cefb70c7f84866f
#
_cell.length_a   1.000
_cell.length_b   1.000
_cell.length_c   1.000
_cell.angle_alpha   90.00
_cell.angle_beta   90.00
_cell.angle_gamma   90.00
#
_symmetry.space_group_name_H-M   'P 1'
#
loop_
_entity.id
_entity.type
_entity.pdbx_description
1 polymer ?
#
loop_
_entity_poly.entity_id
_entity_poly.type
_entity_poly.pdbx_seq_one_letter_code
_entity_poly.pdbx_strand_id
1 'polypeptide(L)'
;MSASSSPNPARPPGRHRTIRATFLTTVVAPVASMLVIWGLLVAGVLGGAIGGSGASGQGHRDLAGTFLVAGTALVVILVSVVLMGLFTRRIAADVGGLEATTEHLAAEEMPQLTEKLRRGEPVRARQAQPATRAATAEVAQAEAAIARLARSAAAAAAAEARLRNGIRQVFVSLARRNQSLLHRQLRLIDALEQKASDPDTLADLFPLDHLTTRMRRHAEGLIILSGVAPGRSWSEPVPVIDVIRGAVAEIEDYKRVSVLTRSADAVAGQAVADMVHLVAELIENATLFSPSSTRVEVRAGRVANGFAIEVDDRGLGIGARQLATINAQLANPPDFDLANADQLGLFVVGKLAARHGVQVGLRPSAYGGTTAVVLMPATFGDTTRLAGISTTAVVPP
;
A
#
# COMPACT_ATOMS: atom_id res chain seq x y z
N MET A 1 26.68 32.38 21.65
CA MET A 1 26.85 33.25 20.46
C MET A 1 25.95 32.69 19.36
N SER A 2 24.75 33.22 19.28
CA SER A 2 23.71 32.79 18.35
C SER A 2 23.67 33.76 17.19
N ALA A 3 24.06 33.28 16.01
CA ALA A 3 23.95 34.06 14.77
C ALA A 3 22.50 33.92 14.27
N SER A 4 21.77 35.03 14.37
CA SER A 4 20.46 35.22 13.76
C SER A 4 20.60 35.35 12.24
N SER A 5 20.22 34.37 11.47
CA SER A 5 20.04 34.45 10.04
C SER A 5 18.74 35.21 9.73
N SER A 6 18.88 36.47 9.29
CA SER A 6 17.78 37.26 8.77
C SER A 6 17.18 36.62 7.50
N PRO A 7 15.85 36.59 7.34
CA PRO A 7 15.21 36.06 6.15
C PRO A 7 15.47 37.04 4.97
N ASN A 8 15.99 36.46 3.88
CA ASN A 8 16.18 37.13 2.60
C ASN A 8 14.82 37.64 2.08
N PRO A 9 14.68 38.93 1.71
CA PRO A 9 13.41 39.46 1.23
C PRO A 9 13.03 38.78 -0.09
N ALA A 10 11.84 38.20 -0.11
CA ALA A 10 11.25 37.58 -1.31
C ALA A 10 11.21 38.59 -2.45
N ARG A 11 11.86 38.27 -3.59
CA ARG A 11 11.73 39.04 -4.83
C ARG A 11 10.24 39.17 -5.19
N PRO A 12 9.76 40.35 -5.59
CA PRO A 12 8.39 40.55 -5.98
C PRO A 12 8.02 39.60 -7.15
N PRO A 13 6.81 39.03 -7.15
CA PRO A 13 6.37 38.13 -8.23
C PRO A 13 6.40 38.93 -9.55
N GLY A 14 7.16 38.42 -10.53
CA GLY A 14 7.19 39.00 -11.87
C GLY A 14 5.76 39.10 -12.38
N ARG A 15 5.36 40.29 -12.89
CA ARG A 15 4.03 40.48 -13.50
C ARG A 15 3.93 39.60 -14.75
N HIS A 16 3.34 38.43 -14.59
CA HIS A 16 2.98 37.58 -15.73
C HIS A 16 1.85 38.28 -16.52
N ARG A 17 2.06 38.44 -17.83
CA ARG A 17 1.01 38.97 -18.72
C ARG A 17 0.05 37.87 -19.05
N THR A 18 -1.25 38.16 -19.11
CA THR A 18 -2.27 37.18 -19.55
C THR A 18 -2.02 36.81 -21.01
N ILE A 19 -2.47 35.59 -21.43
CA ILE A 19 -2.39 35.16 -22.83
C ILE A 19 -3.00 36.23 -23.76
N ARG A 20 -4.16 36.79 -23.36
CA ARG A 20 -4.82 37.86 -24.07
C ARG A 20 -3.94 39.13 -24.21
N ALA A 21 -3.31 39.56 -23.12
CA ALA A 21 -2.43 40.72 -23.14
C ALA A 21 -1.16 40.48 -23.98
N THR A 22 -0.61 39.25 -23.88
CA THR A 22 0.56 38.86 -24.67
C THR A 22 0.21 38.77 -26.15
N PHE A 23 -0.92 38.17 -26.52
CA PHE A 23 -1.41 38.13 -27.88
C PHE A 23 -1.67 39.53 -28.44
N LEU A 24 -2.38 40.39 -27.66
CA LEU A 24 -2.69 41.74 -28.06
C LEU A 24 -1.43 42.56 -28.34
N THR A 25 -0.42 42.46 -27.46
CA THR A 25 0.83 43.29 -27.60
C THR A 25 1.83 42.71 -28.61
N THR A 26 1.89 41.38 -28.76
CA THR A 26 2.91 40.72 -29.60
C THR A 26 2.43 40.48 -31.02
N VAL A 27 1.12 40.25 -31.25
CA VAL A 27 0.56 39.97 -32.57
C VAL A 27 -0.37 41.05 -33.05
N VAL A 28 -1.41 41.38 -32.27
CA VAL A 28 -2.47 42.27 -32.73
C VAL A 28 -1.99 43.74 -32.91
N ALA A 29 -1.29 44.29 -31.95
CA ALA A 29 -0.85 45.68 -32.02
C ALA A 29 0.13 45.94 -33.17
N PRO A 30 1.18 45.11 -33.42
CA PRO A 30 2.06 45.31 -34.57
C PRO A 30 1.34 45.13 -35.90
N VAL A 31 0.49 44.10 -36.02
CA VAL A 31 -0.31 43.84 -37.24
C VAL A 31 -1.28 44.99 -37.51
N ALA A 32 -1.99 45.45 -36.50
CA ALA A 32 -2.90 46.61 -36.63
C ALA A 32 -2.15 47.89 -37.05
N SER A 33 -1.00 48.19 -36.44
CA SER A 33 -0.19 49.35 -36.82
C SER A 33 0.34 49.24 -38.25
N MET A 34 0.76 48.08 -38.67
CA MET A 34 1.19 47.82 -40.05
C MET A 34 0.02 47.97 -41.05
N LEU A 35 -1.19 47.50 -40.74
CA LEU A 35 -2.37 47.68 -41.57
C LEU A 35 -2.77 49.14 -41.70
N VAL A 36 -2.65 49.93 -40.63
CA VAL A 36 -2.88 51.39 -40.67
C VAL A 36 -1.88 52.09 -41.56
N ILE A 37 -0.57 51.79 -41.39
CA ILE A 37 0.49 52.36 -42.23
C ILE A 37 0.27 51.97 -43.70
N TRP A 38 -0.04 50.70 -43.96
CA TRP A 38 -0.34 50.23 -45.33
C TRP A 38 -1.57 50.95 -45.91
N GLY A 39 -2.67 51.09 -45.16
CA GLY A 39 -3.86 51.81 -45.57
C GLY A 39 -3.60 53.28 -45.94
N LEU A 40 -2.76 53.98 -45.15
CA LEU A 40 -2.34 55.33 -45.40
C LEU A 40 -1.46 55.42 -46.68
N LEU A 41 -0.60 54.44 -46.90
CA LEU A 41 0.25 54.35 -48.09
C LEU A 41 -0.58 54.10 -49.36
N VAL A 42 -1.57 53.21 -49.30
CA VAL A 42 -2.56 52.96 -50.38
C VAL A 42 -3.38 54.22 -50.67
N ALA A 43 -3.88 54.88 -49.64
CA ALA A 43 -4.63 56.15 -49.78
C ALA A 43 -3.79 57.27 -50.40
N GLY A 44 -2.50 57.37 -50.04
CA GLY A 44 -1.56 58.32 -50.61
C GLY A 44 -1.30 58.10 -52.10
N VAL A 45 -1.13 56.80 -52.49
CA VAL A 45 -0.95 56.41 -53.92
C VAL A 45 -2.21 56.67 -54.74
N LEU A 46 -3.37 56.28 -54.24
CA LEU A 46 -4.67 56.53 -54.89
C LEU A 46 -5.00 58.02 -54.95
N GLY A 47 -4.77 58.77 -53.88
CA GLY A 47 -5.01 60.19 -53.87
C GLY A 47 -4.13 60.97 -54.84
N GLY A 48 -2.88 60.52 -55.01
CA GLY A 48 -1.95 61.05 -56.00
C GLY A 48 -2.36 60.78 -57.45
N ALA A 49 -3.02 59.60 -57.68
CA ALA A 49 -3.53 59.26 -59.02
C ALA A 49 -4.81 60.06 -59.42
N ILE A 50 -5.62 60.46 -58.41
CA ILE A 50 -6.87 61.20 -58.69
C ILE A 50 -6.61 62.73 -58.85
N GLY A 51 -5.50 63.31 -58.29
CA GLY A 51 -5.17 64.69 -58.30
C GLY A 51 -4.37 65.16 -59.47
N GLY A 52 -3.89 64.32 -60.33
CA GLY A 52 -2.96 64.60 -61.45
C GLY A 52 -3.59 64.59 -62.83
N SER A 53 -4.42 65.54 -63.19
CA SER A 53 -4.89 65.73 -64.57
C SER A 53 -3.85 66.46 -65.44
N GLY A 54 -2.82 65.77 -65.86
CA GLY A 54 -1.82 66.27 -66.80
C GLY A 54 -1.17 65.16 -67.62
N ALA A 55 -1.41 65.20 -68.91
CA ALA A 55 -1.03 64.15 -69.88
C ALA A 55 0.48 63.89 -70.00
N SER A 56 0.86 62.67 -70.30
CA SER A 56 2.16 62.19 -70.79
C SER A 56 3.24 61.88 -69.73
N GLY A 57 3.08 60.87 -69.03
CA GLY A 57 4.07 60.27 -68.09
C GLY A 57 3.51 59.31 -67.09
N GLN A 58 2.20 59.09 -67.12
CA GLN A 58 1.39 58.37 -66.08
C GLN A 58 1.61 56.90 -66.02
N GLY A 59 1.84 56.23 -67.12
CA GLY A 59 1.91 54.73 -67.13
C GLY A 59 3.06 54.12 -66.29
N HIS A 60 4.20 54.78 -66.15
CA HIS A 60 5.34 54.29 -65.35
C HIS A 60 5.22 54.67 -63.85
N ARG A 61 4.51 55.76 -63.50
CA ARG A 61 4.28 56.15 -62.11
C ARG A 61 3.20 55.25 -61.43
N ASP A 62 2.16 54.93 -62.23
CA ASP A 62 1.10 54.05 -61.72
C ASP A 62 1.58 52.62 -61.49
N LEU A 63 2.43 52.09 -62.35
CA LEU A 63 3.05 50.78 -62.19
C LEU A 63 4.00 50.77 -60.94
N ALA A 64 4.83 51.80 -60.74
CA ALA A 64 5.71 51.90 -59.62
C ALA A 64 4.94 51.98 -58.25
N GLY A 65 3.83 52.71 -58.23
CA GLY A 65 2.93 52.80 -57.07
C GLY A 65 2.26 51.47 -56.75
N THR A 66 1.82 50.72 -57.79
CA THR A 66 1.21 49.38 -57.62
C THR A 66 2.21 48.36 -57.07
N PHE A 67 3.43 48.38 -57.57
CA PHE A 67 4.50 47.49 -57.07
C PHE A 67 4.89 47.83 -55.63
N LEU A 68 4.91 49.11 -55.26
CA LEU A 68 5.21 49.52 -53.89
C LEU A 68 4.10 49.07 -52.90
N VAL A 69 2.84 49.23 -53.27
CA VAL A 69 1.70 48.78 -52.46
C VAL A 69 1.70 47.23 -52.34
N ALA A 70 1.91 46.51 -53.42
CA ALA A 70 1.98 45.05 -53.41
C ALA A 70 3.19 44.57 -52.59
N GLY A 71 4.36 45.19 -52.72
CA GLY A 71 5.54 44.83 -51.92
C GLY A 71 5.35 45.08 -50.43
N THR A 72 4.73 46.19 -50.06
CA THR A 72 4.44 46.47 -48.63
C THR A 72 3.40 45.54 -48.07
N ALA A 73 2.35 45.14 -48.84
CA ALA A 73 1.37 44.13 -48.44
C ALA A 73 2.03 42.81 -48.17
N LEU A 74 2.91 42.36 -49.06
CA LEU A 74 3.67 41.10 -48.90
C LEU A 74 4.50 41.12 -47.60
N VAL A 75 5.20 42.23 -47.31
CA VAL A 75 5.97 42.36 -46.06
C VAL A 75 5.07 42.31 -44.84
N VAL A 76 3.91 42.94 -44.83
CA VAL A 76 2.94 42.91 -43.73
C VAL A 76 2.45 41.47 -43.49
N ILE A 77 2.12 40.74 -44.55
CA ILE A 77 1.69 39.34 -44.44
C ILE A 77 2.83 38.48 -43.89
N LEU A 78 4.05 38.62 -44.39
CA LEU A 78 5.19 37.84 -43.95
C LEU A 78 5.48 38.06 -42.48
N VAL A 79 5.52 39.32 -42.01
CA VAL A 79 5.73 39.66 -40.61
C VAL A 79 4.61 39.12 -39.73
N SER A 80 3.35 39.19 -40.18
CA SER A 80 2.20 38.65 -39.45
C SER A 80 2.31 37.15 -39.27
N VAL A 81 2.71 36.42 -40.33
CA VAL A 81 2.91 34.95 -40.28
C VAL A 81 4.04 34.61 -39.33
N VAL A 82 5.17 35.34 -39.39
CA VAL A 82 6.30 35.13 -38.47
C VAL A 82 5.91 35.37 -37.01
N LEU A 83 5.22 36.46 -36.72
CA LEU A 83 4.77 36.80 -35.36
C LEU A 83 3.77 35.76 -34.85
N MET A 84 2.84 35.30 -35.69
CA MET A 84 1.90 34.23 -35.33
C MET A 84 2.62 32.91 -35.07
N GLY A 85 3.60 32.55 -35.91
CA GLY A 85 4.44 31.37 -35.70
C GLY A 85 5.25 31.39 -34.43
N LEU A 86 5.84 32.57 -34.06
CA LEU A 86 6.54 32.73 -32.80
C LEU A 86 5.59 32.62 -31.59
N PHE A 87 4.40 33.18 -31.69
CA PHE A 87 3.40 33.11 -30.63
C PHE A 87 2.88 31.68 -30.40
N THR A 88 2.54 30.99 -31.47
CA THR A 88 2.10 29.59 -31.37
C THR A 88 3.19 28.65 -30.80
N ARG A 89 4.45 28.84 -31.23
CA ARG A 89 5.57 28.08 -30.66
C ARG A 89 5.75 28.36 -29.17
N ARG A 90 5.54 29.58 -28.73
CA ARG A 90 5.64 29.95 -27.31
C ARG A 90 4.54 29.27 -26.46
N ILE A 91 3.29 29.31 -26.93
CA ILE A 91 2.18 28.63 -26.25
C ILE A 91 2.37 27.12 -26.23
N ALA A 92 2.80 26.53 -27.35
CA ALA A 92 3.07 25.09 -27.41
C ALA A 92 4.17 24.66 -26.42
N ALA A 93 5.21 25.44 -26.24
CA ALA A 93 6.27 25.19 -25.26
C ALA A 93 5.75 25.29 -23.82
N ASP A 94 4.90 26.27 -23.51
CA ASP A 94 4.31 26.46 -22.19
C ASP A 94 3.35 25.32 -21.83
N VAL A 95 2.51 24.86 -22.78
CA VAL A 95 1.59 23.73 -22.59
C VAL A 95 2.35 22.41 -22.48
N GLY A 96 3.39 22.21 -23.30
CA GLY A 96 4.24 21.00 -23.23
C GLY A 96 4.98 20.90 -21.88
N GLY A 97 5.38 22.04 -21.29
CA GLY A 97 5.96 22.08 -19.95
C GLY A 97 4.96 21.67 -18.86
N LEU A 98 3.70 22.05 -18.98
CA LEU A 98 2.63 21.67 -18.06
C LEU A 98 2.33 20.15 -18.13
N GLU A 99 2.29 19.60 -19.36
CA GLU A 99 2.09 18.17 -19.60
C GLU A 99 3.23 17.34 -18.98
N ALA A 100 4.49 17.71 -19.24
CA ALA A 100 5.65 17.04 -18.65
C ALA A 100 5.64 17.09 -17.11
N THR A 101 5.22 18.22 -16.52
CA THR A 101 5.16 18.35 -15.05
C THR A 101 4.06 17.47 -14.45
N THR A 102 2.89 17.39 -15.09
CA THR A 102 1.78 16.53 -14.63
C THR A 102 2.11 15.05 -14.78
N GLU A 103 2.78 14.68 -15.87
CA GLU A 103 3.19 13.28 -16.11
C GLU A 103 4.28 12.84 -15.13
N HIS A 104 5.27 13.68 -14.83
CA HIS A 104 6.30 13.41 -13.83
C HIS A 104 5.70 13.26 -12.41
N LEU A 105 4.76 14.14 -12.03
CA LEU A 105 4.04 14.03 -10.76
C LEU A 105 3.24 12.71 -10.67
N ALA A 106 2.52 12.35 -11.74
CA ALA A 106 1.68 11.16 -11.74
C ALA A 106 2.49 9.86 -11.82
N ALA A 107 3.52 9.81 -12.68
CA ALA A 107 4.28 8.58 -12.95
C ALA A 107 5.38 8.29 -11.93
N GLU A 108 6.00 9.30 -11.36
CA GLU A 108 7.18 9.13 -10.49
C GLU A 108 6.93 9.55 -9.03
N GLU A 109 6.42 10.75 -8.78
CA GLU A 109 6.33 11.26 -7.40
C GLU A 109 5.20 10.60 -6.60
N MET A 110 4.01 10.43 -7.19
CA MET A 110 2.87 9.86 -6.47
C MET A 110 3.06 8.39 -6.07
N PRO A 111 3.58 7.49 -6.93
CA PRO A 111 3.89 6.11 -6.53
C PRO A 111 4.98 6.04 -5.45
N GLN A 112 6.05 6.86 -5.56
CA GLN A 112 7.11 6.92 -4.56
C GLN A 112 6.60 7.44 -3.20
N LEU A 113 5.73 8.44 -3.20
CA LEU A 113 5.07 8.96 -1.99
C LEU A 113 4.20 7.89 -1.34
N THR A 114 3.42 7.18 -2.13
CA THR A 114 2.55 6.09 -1.64
C THR A 114 3.38 4.95 -1.04
N GLU A 115 4.48 4.56 -1.68
CA GLU A 115 5.36 3.50 -1.16
C GLU A 115 6.10 3.93 0.12
N LYS A 116 6.58 5.17 0.20
CA LYS A 116 7.19 5.71 1.43
C LYS A 116 6.19 5.79 2.58
N LEU A 117 4.95 6.22 2.31
CA LEU A 117 3.87 6.24 3.28
C LEU A 117 3.51 4.82 3.76
N ARG A 118 3.53 3.83 2.85
CA ARG A 118 3.31 2.42 3.18
C ARG A 118 4.41 1.85 4.09
N ARG A 119 5.65 2.31 3.93
CA ARG A 119 6.79 1.93 4.79
C ARG A 119 6.83 2.70 6.11
N GLY A 120 5.92 3.67 6.32
CA GLY A 120 5.91 4.50 7.53
C GLY A 120 7.03 5.55 7.60
N GLU A 121 7.67 5.85 6.49
CA GLU A 121 8.73 6.85 6.42
C GLU A 121 8.13 8.27 6.48
N PRO A 122 8.77 9.22 7.20
CA PRO A 122 8.29 10.59 7.26
C PRO A 122 8.45 11.27 5.91
N VAL A 123 7.34 11.50 5.22
CA VAL A 123 7.32 12.22 3.96
C VAL A 123 7.36 13.72 4.24
N ARG A 124 8.50 14.36 3.97
CA ARG A 124 8.57 15.83 3.84
C ARG A 124 8.10 16.16 2.43
N ALA A 125 6.99 16.88 2.32
CA ALA A 125 6.55 17.43 1.06
C ALA A 125 7.70 18.28 0.49
N ARG A 126 8.36 17.75 -0.55
CA ARG A 126 9.36 18.50 -1.28
C ARG A 126 8.62 19.68 -1.90
N GLN A 127 9.06 20.90 -1.63
CA GLN A 127 8.50 22.05 -2.31
C GLN A 127 8.73 21.83 -3.81
N ALA A 128 7.65 21.55 -4.53
CA ALA A 128 7.69 21.49 -5.97
C ALA A 128 8.17 22.86 -6.46
N GLN A 129 9.42 22.94 -6.84
CA GLN A 129 9.93 24.12 -7.50
C GLN A 129 9.23 24.19 -8.85
N PRO A 130 8.65 25.33 -9.23
CA PRO A 130 8.07 25.48 -10.54
C PRO A 130 9.17 25.22 -11.57
N ALA A 131 9.02 24.14 -12.33
CA ALA A 131 10.04 23.65 -13.25
C ALA A 131 10.23 24.59 -14.45
N THR A 132 9.28 25.48 -14.70
CA THR A 132 9.25 26.35 -15.86
C THR A 132 8.95 27.80 -15.44
N ARG A 133 9.64 28.74 -16.03
CA ARG A 133 9.22 30.15 -16.01
C ARG A 133 8.02 30.25 -16.94
N ALA A 134 6.81 30.07 -16.41
CA ALA A 134 5.60 30.24 -17.17
C ALA A 134 5.59 31.62 -17.84
N ALA A 135 5.44 31.65 -19.15
CA ALA A 135 5.43 32.89 -19.91
C ALA A 135 4.09 33.65 -19.74
N THR A 136 3.03 32.94 -19.35
CA THR A 136 1.69 33.52 -19.20
C THR A 136 1.11 33.30 -17.80
N ALA A 137 0.27 34.23 -17.36
CA ALA A 137 -0.36 34.21 -16.03
C ALA A 137 -1.29 33.01 -15.86
N GLU A 138 -1.97 32.58 -16.91
CA GLU A 138 -2.92 31.47 -16.93
C GLU A 138 -2.20 30.13 -16.69
N VAL A 139 -1.05 29.90 -17.33
CA VAL A 139 -0.22 28.69 -17.13
C VAL A 139 0.36 28.69 -15.72
N ALA A 140 0.88 29.82 -15.22
CA ALA A 140 1.35 29.93 -13.84
C ALA A 140 0.24 29.64 -12.80
N GLN A 141 -1.00 30.06 -13.09
CA GLN A 141 -2.15 29.79 -12.23
C GLN A 141 -2.53 28.30 -12.26
N ALA A 142 -2.47 27.65 -13.43
CA ALA A 142 -2.72 26.23 -13.58
C ALA A 142 -1.65 25.40 -12.83
N GLU A 143 -0.38 25.72 -13.00
CA GLU A 143 0.72 25.07 -12.25
C GLU A 143 0.54 25.22 -10.73
N ALA A 144 0.19 26.43 -10.27
CA ALA A 144 -0.08 26.65 -8.85
C ALA A 144 -1.30 25.90 -8.33
N ALA A 145 -2.34 25.69 -9.17
CA ALA A 145 -3.51 24.90 -8.83
C ALA A 145 -3.16 23.40 -8.72
N ILE A 146 -2.42 22.87 -9.67
CA ILE A 146 -1.94 21.47 -9.67
C ILE A 146 -1.04 21.23 -8.45
N ALA A 147 -0.10 22.13 -8.17
CA ALA A 147 0.76 22.02 -7.00
C ALA A 147 0.00 22.10 -5.67
N ARG A 148 -1.11 22.85 -5.60
CA ARG A 148 -2.01 22.86 -4.42
C ARG A 148 -2.76 21.54 -4.28
N LEU A 149 -3.28 21.00 -5.39
CA LEU A 149 -3.98 19.72 -5.39
C LEU A 149 -3.06 18.57 -4.96
N ALA A 150 -1.85 18.50 -5.52
CA ALA A 150 -0.85 17.50 -5.16
C ALA A 150 -0.47 17.57 -3.67
N ARG A 151 -0.27 18.81 -3.13
CA ARG A 151 -0.02 19.00 -1.69
C ARG A 151 -1.18 18.57 -0.81
N SER A 152 -2.44 18.85 -1.21
CA SER A 152 -3.61 18.45 -0.45
C SER A 152 -3.78 16.92 -0.46
N ALA A 153 -3.55 16.27 -1.60
CA ALA A 153 -3.57 14.81 -1.72
C ALA A 153 -2.48 14.15 -0.86
N ALA A 154 -1.25 14.66 -0.91
CA ALA A 154 -0.16 14.18 -0.07
C ALA A 154 -0.44 14.39 1.43
N ALA A 155 -1.03 15.51 1.82
CA ALA A 155 -1.40 15.79 3.20
C ALA A 155 -2.52 14.84 3.69
N ALA A 156 -3.53 14.56 2.85
CA ALA A 156 -4.60 13.61 3.16
C ALA A 156 -4.05 12.19 3.33
N ALA A 157 -3.20 11.72 2.41
CA ALA A 157 -2.54 10.42 2.50
C ALA A 157 -1.66 10.30 3.76
N ALA A 158 -0.92 11.36 4.10
CA ALA A 158 -0.12 11.40 5.32
C ALA A 158 -0.98 11.39 6.59
N ALA A 159 -2.13 12.05 6.59
CA ALA A 159 -3.08 12.03 7.71
C ALA A 159 -3.69 10.64 7.91
N GLU A 160 -4.08 9.97 6.82
CA GLU A 160 -4.58 8.60 6.85
C GLU A 160 -3.52 7.61 7.38
N ALA A 161 -2.27 7.71 6.90
CA ALA A 161 -1.17 6.89 7.39
C ALA A 161 -0.90 7.10 8.90
N ARG A 162 -0.96 8.35 9.38
CA ARG A 162 -0.83 8.65 10.81
C ARG A 162 -1.97 8.04 11.63
N LEU A 163 -3.20 8.14 11.13
CA LEU A 163 -4.37 7.54 11.78
C LEU A 163 -4.23 6.03 11.89
N ARG A 164 -3.87 5.35 10.80
CA ARG A 164 -3.62 3.89 10.78
C ARG A 164 -2.53 3.50 11.78
N ASN A 165 -1.42 4.23 11.81
CA ASN A 165 -0.33 3.97 12.75
C ASN A 165 -0.75 4.24 14.20
N GLY A 166 -1.53 5.29 14.46
CA GLY A 166 -2.09 5.58 15.78
C GLY A 166 -3.00 4.45 16.28
N ILE A 167 -3.92 3.99 15.45
CA ILE A 167 -4.79 2.84 15.74
C ILE A 167 -3.96 1.61 16.06
N ARG A 168 -2.96 1.28 15.23
CA ARG A 168 -2.03 0.16 15.45
C ARG A 168 -1.34 0.25 16.82
N GLN A 169 -0.83 1.43 17.20
CA GLN A 169 -0.19 1.63 18.50
C GLN A 169 -1.14 1.42 19.68
N VAL A 170 -2.38 1.89 19.57
CA VAL A 170 -3.41 1.66 20.58
C VAL A 170 -3.69 0.18 20.76
N PHE A 171 -3.85 -0.58 19.65
CA PHE A 171 -4.05 -2.03 19.70
C PHE A 171 -2.89 -2.76 20.37
N VAL A 172 -1.64 -2.45 19.99
CA VAL A 172 -0.44 -3.04 20.63
C VAL A 172 -0.42 -2.74 22.12
N SER A 173 -0.72 -1.51 22.52
CA SER A 173 -0.73 -1.11 23.93
C SER A 173 -1.81 -1.85 24.71
N LEU A 174 -3.03 -1.96 24.17
CA LEU A 174 -4.14 -2.71 24.77
C LEU A 174 -3.83 -4.20 24.89
N ALA A 175 -3.32 -4.80 23.79
CA ALA A 175 -2.97 -6.22 23.76
C ALA A 175 -1.88 -6.55 24.80
N ARG A 176 -0.81 -5.74 24.90
CA ARG A 176 0.24 -5.90 25.94
C ARG A 176 -0.30 -5.76 27.35
N ARG A 177 -1.20 -4.81 27.58
CA ARG A 177 -1.85 -4.64 28.89
C ARG A 177 -2.72 -5.85 29.22
N ASN A 178 -3.51 -6.35 28.26
CA ASN A 178 -4.29 -7.58 28.43
C ASN A 178 -3.38 -8.79 28.72
N GLN A 179 -2.29 -8.98 27.99
CA GLN A 179 -1.33 -10.05 28.28
C GLN A 179 -0.77 -9.97 29.70
N SER A 180 -0.41 -8.78 30.19
CA SER A 180 0.09 -8.62 31.55
C SER A 180 -0.95 -9.02 32.60
N LEU A 181 -2.23 -8.67 32.38
CA LEU A 181 -3.33 -9.06 33.27
C LEU A 181 -3.57 -10.59 33.22
N LEU A 182 -3.58 -11.17 32.03
CA LEU A 182 -3.75 -12.60 31.84
C LEU A 182 -2.62 -13.43 32.47
N HIS A 183 -1.37 -13.01 32.31
CA HIS A 183 -0.24 -13.64 33.02
C HIS A 183 -0.39 -13.58 34.55
N ARG A 184 -0.98 -12.51 35.08
CA ARG A 184 -1.26 -12.41 36.51
C ARG A 184 -2.40 -13.34 36.92
N GLN A 185 -3.45 -13.45 36.10
CA GLN A 185 -4.54 -14.41 36.32
C GLN A 185 -4.05 -15.85 36.33
N LEU A 186 -3.26 -16.27 35.31
CA LEU A 186 -2.69 -17.61 35.26
C LEU A 186 -1.89 -17.93 36.53
N ARG A 187 -1.02 -17.06 36.97
CA ARG A 187 -0.25 -17.28 38.23
C ARG A 187 -1.15 -17.41 39.46
N LEU A 188 -2.32 -16.75 39.48
CA LEU A 188 -3.29 -16.91 40.58
C LEU A 188 -4.01 -18.25 40.48
N ILE A 189 -4.37 -18.67 39.26
CA ILE A 189 -4.99 -19.99 39.03
C ILE A 189 -3.99 -21.08 39.43
N ASP A 190 -2.76 -21.06 38.94
CA ASP A 190 -1.69 -21.98 39.32
C ASP A 190 -1.53 -22.10 40.87
N ALA A 191 -1.56 -20.94 41.55
CA ALA A 191 -1.44 -20.89 43.02
C ALA A 191 -2.68 -21.45 43.73
N LEU A 192 -3.86 -21.34 43.13
CA LEU A 192 -5.10 -21.94 43.63
C LEU A 192 -5.10 -23.46 43.40
N GLU A 193 -4.71 -23.92 42.23
CA GLU A 193 -4.56 -25.33 41.88
C GLU A 193 -3.59 -26.06 42.85
N GLN A 194 -2.44 -25.43 43.14
CA GLN A 194 -1.46 -25.95 44.09
C GLN A 194 -2.00 -26.04 45.53
N LYS A 195 -2.99 -25.23 45.89
CA LYS A 195 -3.62 -25.22 47.21
C LYS A 195 -4.87 -26.10 47.28
N ALA A 196 -5.49 -26.38 46.16
CA ALA A 196 -6.69 -27.19 46.11
C ALA A 196 -6.33 -28.64 46.39
N SER A 197 -6.87 -29.18 47.47
CA SER A 197 -6.72 -30.58 47.84
C SER A 197 -7.97 -31.39 47.47
N ASP A 198 -9.04 -30.73 47.07
CA ASP A 198 -10.33 -31.28 46.72
C ASP A 198 -10.45 -31.45 45.21
N PRO A 199 -10.78 -32.67 44.71
CA PRO A 199 -10.96 -32.96 43.30
C PRO A 199 -12.03 -32.09 42.61
N ASP A 200 -13.10 -31.73 43.31
CA ASP A 200 -14.18 -30.92 42.75
C ASP A 200 -13.71 -29.47 42.51
N THR A 201 -12.96 -28.92 43.45
CA THR A 201 -12.32 -27.59 43.29
C THR A 201 -11.32 -27.55 42.14
N LEU A 202 -10.55 -28.63 41.93
CA LEU A 202 -9.65 -28.73 40.77
C LEU A 202 -10.44 -28.84 39.48
N ALA A 203 -11.54 -29.57 39.44
CA ALA A 203 -12.40 -29.67 38.27
C ALA A 203 -13.00 -28.31 37.85
N ASP A 204 -13.29 -27.44 38.81
CA ASP A 204 -13.80 -26.06 38.56
C ASP A 204 -12.70 -25.08 38.08
N LEU A 205 -11.43 -25.32 38.47
CA LEU A 205 -10.31 -24.47 38.06
C LEU A 205 -9.85 -24.73 36.61
N PHE A 206 -9.94 -25.99 36.11
CA PHE A 206 -9.55 -26.33 34.75
C PHE A 206 -10.22 -25.50 33.65
N PRO A 207 -11.53 -25.24 33.67
CA PRO A 207 -12.18 -24.38 32.68
C PRO A 207 -11.66 -22.94 32.72
N LEU A 208 -11.30 -22.41 33.91
CA LEU A 208 -10.76 -21.06 34.06
C LEU A 208 -9.36 -20.94 33.48
N ASP A 209 -8.50 -21.96 33.66
CA ASP A 209 -7.16 -22.02 33.05
C ASP A 209 -7.25 -22.01 31.52
N HIS A 210 -8.08 -22.87 30.94
CA HIS A 210 -8.31 -22.92 29.51
C HIS A 210 -8.87 -21.61 28.94
N LEU A 211 -9.84 -20.97 29.62
CA LEU A 211 -10.41 -19.71 29.20
C LEU A 211 -9.34 -18.61 29.20
N THR A 212 -8.49 -18.58 30.25
CA THR A 212 -7.40 -17.59 30.36
C THR A 212 -6.34 -17.81 29.29
N THR A 213 -6.01 -19.05 28.98
CA THR A 213 -5.08 -19.42 27.87
C THR A 213 -5.63 -18.98 26.51
N ARG A 214 -6.93 -19.19 26.26
CA ARG A 214 -7.62 -18.73 25.05
C ARG A 214 -7.60 -17.19 24.94
N MET A 215 -7.89 -16.46 26.02
CA MET A 215 -7.82 -15.00 26.05
C MET A 215 -6.39 -14.50 25.78
N ARG A 216 -5.37 -15.18 26.31
CA ARG A 216 -3.95 -14.89 26.05
C ARG A 216 -3.66 -15.03 24.55
N ARG A 217 -4.09 -16.11 23.90
CA ARG A 217 -3.89 -16.32 22.48
C ARG A 217 -4.58 -15.26 21.62
N HIS A 218 -5.82 -14.88 21.94
CA HIS A 218 -6.49 -13.78 21.25
C HIS A 218 -5.74 -12.44 21.40
N ALA A 219 -5.18 -12.15 22.59
CA ALA A 219 -4.35 -10.96 22.80
C ALA A 219 -3.03 -11.02 22.00
N GLU A 220 -2.40 -12.19 21.88
CA GLU A 220 -1.23 -12.43 21.03
C GLU A 220 -1.57 -12.25 19.56
N GLY A 221 -2.73 -12.74 19.11
CA GLY A 221 -3.25 -12.52 17.75
C GLY A 221 -3.36 -11.05 17.40
N LEU A 222 -3.86 -10.20 18.29
CA LEU A 222 -3.93 -8.75 18.10
C LEU A 222 -2.52 -8.10 17.95
N ILE A 223 -1.52 -8.60 18.66
CA ILE A 223 -0.13 -8.14 18.53
C ILE A 223 0.44 -8.54 17.16
N ILE A 224 0.20 -9.78 16.71
CA ILE A 224 0.64 -10.27 15.40
C ILE A 224 0.03 -9.41 14.28
N LEU A 225 -1.25 -9.08 14.37
CA LEU A 225 -1.95 -8.21 13.43
C LEU A 225 -1.38 -6.79 13.38
N SER A 226 -0.85 -6.32 14.48
CA SER A 226 -0.16 -5.02 14.52
C SER A 226 1.22 -5.02 13.84
N GLY A 227 1.71 -6.20 13.39
CA GLY A 227 2.99 -6.35 12.72
C GLY A 227 4.19 -6.47 13.69
N VAL A 228 3.95 -6.60 14.99
CA VAL A 228 5.01 -6.81 15.99
C VAL A 228 5.28 -8.30 16.11
N ALA A 229 6.57 -8.70 16.11
CA ALA A 229 6.94 -10.09 16.35
C ALA A 229 6.79 -10.44 17.83
N PRO A 230 6.19 -11.59 18.19
CA PRO A 230 6.22 -12.08 19.57
C PRO A 230 7.66 -12.41 19.98
N GLY A 231 8.03 -12.05 21.22
CA GLY A 231 9.42 -12.04 21.67
C GLY A 231 9.98 -13.39 22.12
N ARG A 232 9.36 -14.53 21.78
CA ARG A 232 9.87 -15.86 22.16
C ARG A 232 10.46 -16.54 20.92
N SER A 233 11.75 -16.90 20.98
CA SER A 233 12.39 -17.75 19.99
C SER A 233 13.09 -18.91 20.71
N TRP A 234 12.90 -20.13 20.16
CA TRP A 234 13.72 -21.29 20.54
C TRP A 234 15.04 -21.21 19.79
N SER A 235 16.11 -21.61 20.47
CA SER A 235 17.45 -21.63 19.86
C SER A 235 17.65 -22.86 18.96
N GLU A 236 16.89 -23.93 19.18
CA GLU A 236 17.01 -25.20 18.48
C GLU A 236 15.74 -25.57 17.71
N PRO A 237 15.86 -26.35 16.61
CA PRO A 237 14.73 -26.88 15.91
C PRO A 237 13.89 -27.81 16.82
N VAL A 238 12.57 -27.73 16.69
CA VAL A 238 11.62 -28.51 17.50
C VAL A 238 10.90 -29.52 16.59
N PRO A 239 10.75 -30.79 17.00
CA PRO A 239 9.99 -31.79 16.23
C PRO A 239 8.56 -31.32 15.94
N VAL A 240 8.10 -31.58 14.71
CA VAL A 240 6.72 -31.18 14.29
C VAL A 240 5.67 -31.73 15.24
N ILE A 241 5.88 -32.96 15.76
CA ILE A 241 4.94 -33.57 16.72
C ILE A 241 4.79 -32.73 18.00
N ASP A 242 5.89 -32.12 18.46
CA ASP A 242 5.86 -31.31 19.67
C ASP A 242 5.26 -29.92 19.42
N VAL A 243 5.43 -29.38 18.21
CA VAL A 243 4.72 -28.17 17.75
C VAL A 243 3.20 -28.41 17.72
N ILE A 244 2.77 -29.56 17.17
CA ILE A 244 1.35 -29.92 17.13
C ILE A 244 0.81 -30.17 18.55
N ARG A 245 1.57 -30.86 19.41
CA ARG A 245 1.17 -31.05 20.82
C ARG A 245 1.05 -29.73 21.57
N GLY A 246 1.98 -28.82 21.34
CA GLY A 246 1.91 -27.47 21.89
C GLY A 246 0.65 -26.73 21.46
N ALA A 247 0.30 -26.82 20.18
CA ALA A 247 -0.92 -26.25 19.64
C ALA A 247 -2.19 -26.89 20.25
N VAL A 248 -2.23 -28.22 20.38
CA VAL A 248 -3.36 -28.92 21.00
C VAL A 248 -3.52 -28.57 22.48
N ALA A 249 -2.43 -28.37 23.21
CA ALA A 249 -2.46 -27.97 24.62
C ALA A 249 -3.09 -26.57 24.84
N GLU A 250 -3.15 -25.74 23.80
CA GLU A 250 -3.81 -24.43 23.85
C GLU A 250 -5.32 -24.46 23.58
N ILE A 251 -5.89 -25.66 23.25
CA ILE A 251 -7.30 -25.82 22.86
C ILE A 251 -8.13 -26.30 24.04
N GLU A 252 -9.29 -25.69 24.26
CA GLU A 252 -10.23 -26.07 25.30
C GLU A 252 -10.73 -27.52 25.11
N ASP A 253 -11.16 -27.82 23.88
CA ASP A 253 -11.70 -29.17 23.50
C ASP A 253 -10.61 -30.17 23.07
N TYR A 254 -9.39 -30.08 23.67
CA TYR A 254 -8.23 -30.91 23.28
C TYR A 254 -8.55 -32.42 23.28
N LYS A 255 -9.50 -32.92 24.11
CA LYS A 255 -9.95 -34.33 24.16
C LYS A 255 -10.57 -34.79 22.85
N ARG A 256 -11.05 -33.85 22.03
CA ARG A 256 -11.63 -34.16 20.71
C ARG A 256 -10.57 -34.17 19.60
N VAL A 257 -9.35 -33.74 19.89
CA VAL A 257 -8.27 -33.66 18.89
C VAL A 257 -7.46 -34.96 18.89
N SER A 258 -7.33 -35.56 17.72
CA SER A 258 -6.58 -36.82 17.51
C SER A 258 -5.37 -36.51 16.66
N VAL A 259 -4.16 -36.67 17.20
CA VAL A 259 -2.91 -36.42 16.48
C VAL A 259 -2.36 -37.72 15.90
N LEU A 260 -2.31 -37.81 14.57
CA LEU A 260 -1.92 -38.98 13.80
C LEU A 260 -0.67 -38.65 12.96
N THR A 261 0.48 -38.52 13.61
CA THR A 261 1.73 -38.26 12.90
C THR A 261 2.86 -39.16 13.35
N ARG A 262 3.71 -39.56 12.40
CA ARG A 262 4.98 -40.26 12.63
C ARG A 262 6.15 -39.49 11.96
N SER A 263 5.98 -38.20 11.67
CA SER A 263 7.01 -37.42 11.02
C SER A 263 8.17 -37.16 11.98
N ALA A 264 9.39 -37.37 11.49
CA ALA A 264 10.63 -36.96 12.16
C ALA A 264 11.10 -35.54 11.77
N ASP A 265 10.27 -34.81 11.01
CA ASP A 265 10.59 -33.45 10.58
C ASP A 265 10.53 -32.49 11.76
N ALA A 266 11.30 -31.38 11.66
CA ALA A 266 11.39 -30.37 12.70
C ALA A 266 11.08 -28.97 12.13
N VAL A 267 10.65 -28.08 12.98
CA VAL A 267 10.41 -26.65 12.71
C VAL A 267 11.58 -25.85 13.26
N ALA A 268 12.11 -24.92 12.47
CA ALA A 268 13.18 -24.00 12.89
C ALA A 268 12.79 -23.22 14.15
N GLY A 269 13.67 -23.15 15.15
CA GLY A 269 13.36 -22.61 16.48
C GLY A 269 12.73 -21.22 16.46
N GLN A 270 13.17 -20.34 15.57
CA GLN A 270 12.60 -19.00 15.40
C GLN A 270 11.12 -18.98 14.94
N ALA A 271 10.65 -20.06 14.32
CA ALA A 271 9.29 -20.16 13.78
C ALA A 271 8.35 -20.96 14.69
N VAL A 272 8.87 -21.67 15.70
CA VAL A 272 8.09 -22.60 16.55
C VAL A 272 6.89 -21.89 17.19
N ALA A 273 7.08 -20.74 17.85
CA ALA A 273 5.98 -20.04 18.50
C ALA A 273 4.88 -19.64 17.50
N ASP A 274 5.28 -19.11 16.36
CA ASP A 274 4.35 -18.70 15.31
C ASP A 274 3.62 -19.89 14.70
N MET A 275 4.28 -21.05 14.56
CA MET A 275 3.66 -22.26 14.04
C MET A 275 2.73 -22.92 15.08
N VAL A 276 3.08 -22.95 16.36
CA VAL A 276 2.18 -23.38 17.43
C VAL A 276 0.89 -22.55 17.39
N HIS A 277 1.03 -21.23 17.32
CA HIS A 277 -0.12 -20.32 17.27
C HIS A 277 -0.98 -20.51 16.00
N LEU A 278 -0.34 -20.63 14.82
CA LEU A 278 -1.02 -20.85 13.54
C LEU A 278 -1.82 -22.16 13.56
N VAL A 279 -1.20 -23.27 14.02
CA VAL A 279 -1.84 -24.58 14.08
C VAL A 279 -2.95 -24.58 15.13
N ALA A 280 -2.76 -23.91 16.27
CA ALA A 280 -3.79 -23.78 17.31
C ALA A 280 -5.04 -23.06 16.79
N GLU A 281 -4.88 -21.94 16.04
CA GLU A 281 -6.02 -21.24 15.42
C GLU A 281 -6.80 -22.15 14.43
N LEU A 282 -6.10 -22.97 13.64
CA LEU A 282 -6.74 -23.89 12.72
C LEU A 282 -7.49 -25.02 13.46
N ILE A 283 -6.89 -25.57 14.53
CA ILE A 283 -7.52 -26.61 15.35
C ILE A 283 -8.74 -26.05 16.10
N GLU A 284 -8.65 -24.83 16.64
CA GLU A 284 -9.78 -24.19 17.31
C GLU A 284 -10.94 -23.95 16.34
N ASN A 285 -10.67 -23.45 15.15
CA ASN A 285 -11.71 -23.34 14.12
C ASN A 285 -12.34 -24.69 13.81
N ALA A 286 -11.54 -25.74 13.65
CA ALA A 286 -12.01 -27.09 13.39
C ALA A 286 -12.90 -27.63 14.52
N THR A 287 -12.54 -27.41 15.79
CA THR A 287 -13.35 -27.83 16.95
C THR A 287 -14.61 -27.00 17.12
N LEU A 288 -14.54 -25.71 16.87
CA LEU A 288 -15.67 -24.77 17.00
C LEU A 288 -16.76 -25.03 15.96
N PHE A 289 -16.36 -25.30 14.70
CA PHE A 289 -17.32 -25.51 13.60
C PHE A 289 -17.73 -26.97 13.40
N SER A 290 -17.22 -27.88 14.21
CA SER A 290 -17.62 -29.32 14.21
C SER A 290 -18.58 -29.62 15.33
N PRO A 291 -19.55 -30.56 15.12
CA PRO A 291 -20.41 -31.06 16.19
C PRO A 291 -19.58 -31.60 17.37
N SER A 292 -20.03 -31.37 18.60
CA SER A 292 -19.31 -31.77 19.82
C SER A 292 -19.05 -33.28 19.93
N SER A 293 -19.84 -34.08 19.23
CA SER A 293 -19.70 -35.55 19.17
C SER A 293 -18.63 -36.05 18.19
N THR A 294 -18.05 -35.16 17.36
CA THR A 294 -17.07 -35.53 16.34
C THR A 294 -15.65 -35.22 16.77
N ARG A 295 -14.68 -35.94 16.18
CA ARG A 295 -13.24 -35.69 16.42
C ARG A 295 -12.65 -34.87 15.29
N VAL A 296 -11.68 -34.01 15.64
CA VAL A 296 -10.78 -33.30 14.72
C VAL A 296 -9.51 -34.13 14.59
N GLU A 297 -9.10 -34.44 13.38
CA GLU A 297 -7.88 -35.21 13.12
C GLU A 297 -6.76 -34.27 12.64
N VAL A 298 -5.60 -34.32 13.29
CA VAL A 298 -4.39 -33.61 12.89
C VAL A 298 -3.37 -34.60 12.39
N ARG A 299 -2.98 -34.47 11.13
CA ARG A 299 -1.97 -35.32 10.48
C ARG A 299 -0.78 -34.46 10.07
N ALA A 300 0.41 -35.03 10.14
CA ALA A 300 1.58 -34.43 9.54
C ALA A 300 2.39 -35.48 8.79
N GLY A 301 2.90 -35.08 7.64
CA GLY A 301 3.65 -35.98 6.78
C GLY A 301 4.52 -35.26 5.79
N ARG A 302 5.54 -35.96 5.28
CA ARG A 302 6.43 -35.46 4.26
C ARG A 302 5.74 -35.42 2.91
N VAL A 303 5.96 -34.34 2.19
CA VAL A 303 5.47 -34.12 0.81
C VAL A 303 6.68 -33.79 -0.09
N ALA A 304 6.46 -33.74 -1.42
CA ALA A 304 7.55 -33.59 -2.39
C ALA A 304 8.47 -32.38 -2.12
N ASN A 305 7.90 -31.28 -1.66
CA ASN A 305 8.62 -30.01 -1.48
C ASN A 305 8.73 -29.55 -0.02
N GLY A 306 8.67 -30.49 0.95
CA GLY A 306 8.71 -30.16 2.37
C GLY A 306 7.87 -31.11 3.21
N PHE A 307 7.11 -30.56 4.14
CA PHE A 307 6.13 -31.34 4.90
C PHE A 307 4.81 -30.55 5.05
N ALA A 308 3.72 -31.30 5.24
CA ALA A 308 2.40 -30.74 5.41
C ALA A 308 1.83 -31.10 6.77
N ILE A 309 1.11 -30.15 7.40
CA ILE A 309 0.20 -30.41 8.51
C ILE A 309 -1.22 -30.27 7.97
N GLU A 310 -2.05 -31.27 8.19
CA GLU A 310 -3.45 -31.26 7.81
C GLU A 310 -4.31 -31.31 9.07
N VAL A 311 -5.26 -30.37 9.18
CA VAL A 311 -6.28 -30.35 10.23
C VAL A 311 -7.61 -30.65 9.55
N ASP A 312 -8.20 -31.80 9.86
CA ASP A 312 -9.38 -32.31 9.19
C ASP A 312 -10.56 -32.32 10.17
N ASP A 313 -11.58 -31.54 9.83
CA ASP A 313 -12.80 -31.41 10.61
C ASP A 313 -13.98 -32.19 9.99
N ARG A 314 -15.03 -32.37 10.79
CA ARG A 314 -16.30 -33.02 10.39
C ARG A 314 -17.48 -32.08 10.57
N GLY A 315 -17.25 -30.79 10.29
CA GLY A 315 -18.26 -29.74 10.37
C GLY A 315 -19.20 -29.69 9.16
N LEU A 316 -19.91 -28.58 9.04
CA LEU A 316 -20.84 -28.33 7.92
C LEU A 316 -20.14 -28.11 6.59
N GLY A 317 -18.80 -27.90 6.60
CA GLY A 317 -18.04 -27.51 5.43
C GLY A 317 -18.25 -26.03 5.02
N ILE A 318 -17.47 -25.59 4.05
CA ILE A 318 -17.51 -24.23 3.53
C ILE A 318 -17.92 -24.28 2.05
N GLY A 319 -18.89 -23.46 1.67
CA GLY A 319 -19.33 -23.37 0.27
C GLY A 319 -18.21 -22.94 -0.68
N ALA A 320 -18.20 -23.46 -1.91
CA ALA A 320 -17.08 -23.28 -2.86
C ALA A 320 -16.70 -21.81 -3.11
N ARG A 321 -17.66 -20.89 -3.19
CA ARG A 321 -17.40 -19.44 -3.37
C ARG A 321 -16.69 -18.85 -2.15
N GLN A 322 -17.17 -19.14 -0.96
CA GLN A 322 -16.58 -18.66 0.29
C GLN A 322 -15.20 -19.25 0.52
N LEU A 323 -15.01 -20.54 0.21
CA LEU A 323 -13.72 -21.23 0.28
C LEU A 323 -12.68 -20.57 -0.64
N ALA A 324 -13.06 -20.23 -1.87
CA ALA A 324 -12.18 -19.52 -2.79
C ALA A 324 -11.78 -18.11 -2.25
N THR A 325 -12.73 -17.39 -1.65
CA THR A 325 -12.46 -16.07 -1.04
C THR A 325 -11.49 -16.19 0.13
N ILE A 326 -11.72 -17.15 1.04
CA ILE A 326 -10.84 -17.38 2.20
C ILE A 326 -9.43 -17.77 1.74
N ASN A 327 -9.31 -18.67 0.77
CA ASN A 327 -8.01 -19.08 0.24
C ASN A 327 -7.25 -17.91 -0.44
N ALA A 328 -7.96 -17.02 -1.12
CA ALA A 328 -7.36 -15.81 -1.69
C ALA A 328 -6.84 -14.86 -0.59
N GLN A 329 -7.56 -14.72 0.53
CA GLN A 329 -7.16 -13.94 1.70
C GLN A 329 -5.98 -14.57 2.45
N LEU A 330 -5.94 -15.90 2.57
CA LEU A 330 -4.82 -16.62 3.18
C LEU A 330 -3.54 -16.48 2.35
N ALA A 331 -3.64 -16.54 1.02
CA ALA A 331 -2.50 -16.37 0.13
C ALA A 331 -1.96 -14.94 0.11
N ASN A 332 -2.85 -13.95 0.19
CA ASN A 332 -2.51 -12.53 0.17
C ASN A 332 -3.28 -11.81 1.30
N PRO A 333 -2.82 -11.94 2.57
CA PRO A 333 -3.54 -11.37 3.70
C PRO A 333 -3.60 -9.84 3.57
N PRO A 334 -4.80 -9.25 3.45
CA PRO A 334 -4.96 -7.81 3.35
C PRO A 334 -4.46 -7.11 4.61
N ASP A 335 -4.34 -5.78 4.56
CA ASP A 335 -4.12 -5.02 5.79
C ASP A 335 -5.33 -5.15 6.70
N PHE A 336 -5.06 -5.19 8.02
CA PHE A 336 -6.10 -5.45 9.01
C PHE A 336 -7.22 -4.38 8.94
N ASP A 337 -8.45 -4.85 8.73
CA ASP A 337 -9.66 -4.05 8.80
C ASP A 337 -10.53 -4.48 9.98
N LEU A 338 -10.86 -3.52 10.84
CA LEU A 338 -11.71 -3.73 12.02
C LEU A 338 -13.12 -4.23 11.72
N ALA A 339 -13.59 -4.01 10.48
CA ALA A 339 -14.93 -4.45 10.08
C ALA A 339 -15.08 -5.98 10.01
N ASN A 340 -13.97 -6.73 9.98
CA ASN A 340 -13.95 -8.20 9.84
C ASN A 340 -13.42 -8.91 11.11
N ALA A 341 -13.74 -8.39 12.29
CA ALA A 341 -13.25 -8.93 13.57
C ALA A 341 -13.65 -10.40 13.81
N ASP A 342 -14.76 -10.86 13.24
CA ASP A 342 -15.24 -12.25 13.40
C ASP A 342 -14.33 -13.30 12.71
N GLN A 343 -13.43 -12.88 11.82
CA GLN A 343 -12.49 -13.78 11.12
C GLN A 343 -11.03 -13.59 11.59
N LEU A 344 -10.85 -13.08 12.80
CA LEU A 344 -9.54 -12.74 13.36
C LEU A 344 -8.53 -13.89 13.27
N GLY A 345 -8.94 -15.11 13.62
CA GLY A 345 -8.08 -16.30 13.61
C GLY A 345 -7.50 -16.61 12.24
N LEU A 346 -8.32 -16.64 11.18
CA LEU A 346 -7.85 -16.91 9.81
C LEU A 346 -6.94 -15.79 9.29
N PHE A 347 -7.18 -14.55 9.74
CA PHE A 347 -6.32 -13.43 9.40
C PHE A 347 -4.93 -13.55 10.06
N VAL A 348 -4.89 -13.98 11.33
CA VAL A 348 -3.64 -14.30 12.05
C VAL A 348 -2.90 -15.41 11.33
N VAL A 349 -3.59 -16.49 10.95
CA VAL A 349 -3.04 -17.60 10.17
C VAL A 349 -2.37 -17.08 8.88
N GLY A 350 -3.05 -16.26 8.08
CA GLY A 350 -2.50 -15.70 6.86
C GLY A 350 -1.25 -14.84 7.10
N LYS A 351 -1.26 -13.98 8.13
CA LYS A 351 -0.11 -13.14 8.49
C LYS A 351 1.10 -13.95 8.97
N LEU A 352 0.88 -14.99 9.78
CA LEU A 352 1.95 -15.88 10.24
C LEU A 352 2.51 -16.71 9.07
N ALA A 353 1.64 -17.24 8.23
CA ALA A 353 2.04 -17.97 7.02
C ALA A 353 2.91 -17.10 6.09
N ALA A 354 2.48 -15.89 5.79
CA ALA A 354 3.24 -14.95 4.96
C ALA A 354 4.60 -14.57 5.56
N ARG A 355 4.68 -14.41 6.90
CA ARG A 355 5.94 -14.08 7.62
C ARG A 355 7.00 -15.15 7.41
N HIS A 356 6.59 -16.42 7.41
CA HIS A 356 7.50 -17.55 7.35
C HIS A 356 7.56 -18.24 5.97
N GLY A 357 6.90 -17.71 4.95
CA GLY A 357 6.87 -18.33 3.62
C GLY A 357 6.14 -19.70 3.60
N VAL A 358 5.24 -19.92 4.55
CA VAL A 358 4.38 -21.11 4.65
C VAL A 358 3.13 -20.89 3.82
N GLN A 359 2.66 -21.92 3.13
CA GLN A 359 1.40 -21.85 2.40
C GLN A 359 0.29 -22.49 3.22
N VAL A 360 -0.84 -21.81 3.36
CA VAL A 360 -2.03 -22.32 4.02
C VAL A 360 -3.20 -22.26 3.05
N GLY A 361 -3.94 -23.38 2.98
CA GLY A 361 -5.13 -23.48 2.16
C GLY A 361 -6.20 -24.35 2.79
N LEU A 362 -7.46 -24.04 2.52
CA LEU A 362 -8.61 -24.80 2.93
C LEU A 362 -9.16 -25.58 1.74
N ARG A 363 -9.58 -26.82 1.98
CA ARG A 363 -10.25 -27.68 0.99
C ARG A 363 -11.43 -28.44 1.61
N PRO A 364 -12.39 -28.91 0.84
CA PRO A 364 -13.44 -29.79 1.36
C PRO A 364 -12.84 -31.08 1.95
N SER A 365 -13.32 -31.48 3.12
CA SER A 365 -12.96 -32.76 3.76
C SER A 365 -13.68 -33.93 3.09
N ALA A 366 -13.02 -35.06 3.03
CA ALA A 366 -13.67 -36.33 2.60
C ALA A 366 -14.84 -36.75 3.49
N TYR A 367 -14.92 -36.19 4.69
CA TYR A 367 -15.95 -36.50 5.70
C TYR A 367 -17.07 -35.44 5.77
N GLY A 368 -17.15 -34.54 4.80
CA GLY A 368 -18.19 -33.50 4.70
C GLY A 368 -17.84 -32.15 5.31
N GLY A 369 -16.79 -32.04 6.13
CA GLY A 369 -16.29 -30.80 6.73
C GLY A 369 -15.26 -30.07 5.88
N THR A 370 -14.25 -29.48 6.54
CA THR A 370 -13.14 -28.76 5.92
C THR A 370 -11.80 -29.36 6.33
N THR A 371 -10.85 -29.41 5.42
CA THR A 371 -9.45 -29.75 5.70
C THR A 371 -8.61 -28.50 5.53
N ALA A 372 -7.95 -28.03 6.58
CA ALA A 372 -6.92 -27.01 6.49
C ALA A 372 -5.56 -27.68 6.26
N VAL A 373 -4.83 -27.20 5.26
CA VAL A 373 -3.51 -27.72 4.89
C VAL A 373 -2.48 -26.62 5.08
N VAL A 374 -1.46 -26.90 5.89
CA VAL A 374 -0.30 -26.03 6.13
C VAL A 374 0.89 -26.68 5.44
N LEU A 375 1.39 -26.07 4.38
CA LEU A 375 2.53 -26.59 3.61
C LEU A 375 3.79 -25.79 3.96
N MET A 376 4.76 -26.45 4.57
CA MET A 376 6.04 -25.90 4.96
C MET A 376 7.14 -26.36 3.99
N PRO A 377 7.94 -25.42 3.41
CA PRO A 377 9.01 -25.81 2.48
C PRO A 377 10.13 -26.57 3.19
N ALA A 378 10.88 -27.39 2.48
CA ALA A 378 11.96 -28.22 3.02
C ALA A 378 13.05 -27.43 3.77
N THR A 379 13.27 -26.17 3.39
CA THR A 379 14.20 -25.26 4.06
C THR A 379 13.78 -24.84 5.46
N PHE A 380 12.54 -25.14 5.85
CA PHE A 380 11.98 -24.81 7.15
C PHE A 380 12.45 -25.74 8.26
N GLY A 381 12.82 -26.98 7.92
CA GLY A 381 13.40 -27.96 8.83
C GLY A 381 14.83 -28.26 8.47
N ASP A 382 15.78 -27.86 9.29
CA ASP A 382 17.17 -28.30 9.14
C ASP A 382 17.26 -29.77 9.62
N THR A 383 16.87 -30.68 8.72
CA THR A 383 16.80 -32.14 8.99
C THR A 383 18.17 -32.78 9.20
N THR A 384 19.25 -32.05 8.92
CA THR A 384 20.62 -32.59 8.98
C THR A 384 21.13 -32.82 10.40
N ARG A 385 20.52 -32.20 11.43
CA ARG A 385 20.96 -32.32 12.83
C ARG A 385 20.25 -33.39 13.66
N LEU A 386 19.06 -33.86 13.24
CA LEU A 386 18.31 -34.86 13.99
C LEU A 386 18.68 -36.32 13.64
N ALA A 387 19.47 -36.55 12.62
CA ALA A 387 19.96 -37.89 12.26
C ALA A 387 20.93 -38.52 13.30
N GLY A 388 21.30 -37.78 14.35
CA GLY A 388 22.18 -38.25 15.42
C GLY A 388 21.46 -38.76 16.69
N ILE A 389 20.12 -38.60 16.78
CA ILE A 389 19.38 -39.11 17.94
C ILE A 389 18.73 -40.44 17.56
N SER A 390 19.53 -41.53 17.67
CA SER A 390 19.05 -42.90 17.60
C SER A 390 18.03 -43.13 18.72
N THR A 391 16.78 -43.35 18.33
CA THR A 391 15.72 -43.75 19.24
C THR A 391 15.93 -45.19 19.67
N THR A 392 16.68 -45.41 20.72
CA THR A 392 16.63 -46.66 21.48
C THR A 392 15.62 -46.49 22.62
N ALA A 393 14.34 -46.59 22.29
CA ALA A 393 13.28 -46.78 23.29
C ALA A 393 13.30 -48.23 23.67
N VAL A 394 14.01 -48.56 24.73
CA VAL A 394 13.86 -49.81 25.47
C VAL A 394 12.55 -49.71 26.24
N VAL A 395 11.57 -50.54 25.87
CA VAL A 395 10.38 -50.83 26.68
C VAL A 395 10.81 -51.86 27.72
N PRO A 396 10.73 -51.60 29.03
CA PRO A 396 10.86 -52.60 30.04
C PRO A 396 9.58 -53.42 30.20
N PRO A 397 9.69 -54.70 30.68
CA PRO A 397 8.62 -55.67 30.70
C PRO A 397 7.45 -55.35 31.65
#